data_e8f889ed077f2a9d3bcddcde654eb2bb
#
_entry.id   e8f889ed077f2a9d3bcddcde654eb2bb
#
_cell.length_a   1.000
_cell.length_b   1.000
_cell.length_c   1.000
_cell.angle_alpha   90.00
_cell.angle_beta   90.00
_cell.angle_gamma   90.00
#
_symmetry.space_group_name_H-M   'P 1'
#
loop_
_entity.id
_entity.type
_entity.pdbx_description
1 polymer ?
#
loop_
_entity_poly.entity_id
_entity_poly.type
_entity_poly.pdbx_seq_one_letter_code
_entity_poly.pdbx_strand_id
1 'polypeptide(L)'
;MKKILIPFVLLTIVIFISSCSSTKQVAYFQNIDSISLAASRGLYDAHIMPKDQLTITVLTTKPEASAPFNLSVRNAISTDGQLSMSGGSLQGYLVDNDGNINFPIVGSLHVQGLTKNECQDLIKSKIMPYLNVNENPIVTVRMSSYRVTVIGEVGRPSVIPVTTEKMSIIEALAQAGDLGIYGKRGNILLIREDATGQKHSTRLNLNDGNLINSPYYYLQQNDIIYVEPNKVKAQNSAIGSSTTLWFSVVGIITSL
;
A
#
# COMPACT_ATOMS: atom_id res chain seq x y z
N MET A 1 -28.04 59.63 1.53
CA MET A 1 -27.27 58.48 2.02
C MET A 1 -27.84 57.14 1.57
N LYS A 2 -29.17 56.91 1.54
CA LYS A 2 -29.78 55.63 1.07
C LYS A 2 -29.49 55.27 -0.40
N LYS A 3 -29.30 56.24 -1.30
CA LYS A 3 -29.06 55.98 -2.74
C LYS A 3 -27.66 55.44 -3.07
N ILE A 4 -26.70 55.57 -2.18
CA ILE A 4 -25.33 55.05 -2.38
C ILE A 4 -25.14 53.66 -1.71
N LEU A 5 -25.97 53.36 -0.71
CA LEU A 5 -25.89 52.11 0.03
C LEU A 5 -26.28 50.88 -0.84
N ILE A 6 -27.32 51.06 -1.68
CA ILE A 6 -27.84 49.98 -2.53
C ILE A 6 -26.78 49.47 -3.55
N PRO A 7 -26.10 50.33 -4.35
CA PRO A 7 -25.10 49.85 -5.28
C PRO A 7 -23.87 49.27 -4.58
N PHE A 8 -23.54 49.74 -3.38
CA PHE A 8 -22.43 49.18 -2.61
C PHE A 8 -22.75 47.77 -2.07
N VAL A 9 -23.97 47.55 -1.61
CA VAL A 9 -24.42 46.20 -1.19
C VAL A 9 -24.51 45.25 -2.39
N LEU A 10 -24.97 45.74 -3.55
CA LEU A 10 -25.04 44.94 -4.78
C LEU A 10 -23.63 44.55 -5.27
N LEU A 11 -22.66 45.47 -5.19
CA LEU A 11 -21.27 45.20 -5.55
C LEU A 11 -20.62 44.16 -4.62
N THR A 12 -20.90 44.24 -3.31
CA THR A 12 -20.38 43.23 -2.34
C THR A 12 -21.00 41.86 -2.59
N ILE A 13 -22.29 41.75 -2.91
CA ILE A 13 -22.96 40.50 -3.26
C ILE A 13 -22.32 39.85 -4.51
N VAL A 14 -22.02 40.64 -5.54
CA VAL A 14 -21.41 40.16 -6.79
C VAL A 14 -20.00 39.58 -6.54
N ILE A 15 -19.22 40.19 -5.62
CA ILE A 15 -17.88 39.69 -5.26
C ILE A 15 -17.96 38.33 -4.55
N PHE A 16 -19.02 38.08 -3.77
CA PHE A 16 -19.20 36.79 -3.07
C PHE A 16 -19.68 35.65 -3.97
N ILE A 17 -20.25 35.91 -5.13
CA ILE A 17 -20.78 34.88 -6.05
C ILE A 17 -19.68 34.32 -6.97
N SER A 18 -18.52 34.96 -7.12
CA SER A 18 -17.46 34.53 -8.04
C SER A 18 -16.52 33.43 -7.47
N SER A 19 -16.88 32.78 -6.38
CA SER A 19 -16.15 31.64 -5.85
C SER A 19 -16.45 30.34 -6.63
N CYS A 20 -16.07 30.27 -7.90
CA CYS A 20 -16.09 29.03 -8.66
C CYS A 20 -14.97 28.10 -8.18
N SER A 21 -15.28 27.15 -7.33
CA SER A 21 -14.41 26.01 -7.07
C SER A 21 -14.30 25.14 -8.33
N SER A 22 -13.09 25.00 -8.87
CA SER A 22 -12.86 24.18 -10.05
C SER A 22 -13.05 22.68 -9.71
N THR A 23 -14.05 22.03 -10.30
CA THR A 23 -14.31 20.58 -10.22
C THR A 23 -13.13 19.75 -10.77
N LYS A 24 -12.22 20.36 -11.55
CA LYS A 24 -11.03 19.74 -12.10
C LYS A 24 -10.05 19.16 -11.04
N GLN A 25 -10.14 19.58 -9.78
CA GLN A 25 -9.27 19.07 -8.73
C GLN A 25 -9.75 17.75 -8.09
N VAL A 26 -10.95 17.29 -8.45
CA VAL A 26 -11.59 16.13 -7.82
C VAL A 26 -11.52 14.88 -8.70
N ALA A 27 -11.47 15.03 -10.03
CA ALA A 27 -11.46 13.91 -10.96
C ALA A 27 -10.07 13.28 -11.10
N TYR A 28 -10.03 11.94 -11.16
CA TYR A 28 -8.82 11.17 -11.48
C TYR A 28 -8.56 11.15 -12.99
N PHE A 29 -7.30 10.95 -13.38
CA PHE A 29 -6.87 10.64 -14.76
C PHE A 29 -7.45 11.56 -15.83
N GLN A 30 -7.49 12.88 -15.59
CA GLN A 30 -8.19 13.85 -16.44
C GLN A 30 -7.72 13.90 -17.90
N ASN A 31 -6.50 13.46 -18.19
CA ASN A 31 -5.88 13.46 -19.50
C ASN A 31 -5.69 12.05 -20.10
N ILE A 32 -6.40 11.04 -19.56
CA ILE A 32 -6.19 9.62 -19.94
C ILE A 32 -6.38 9.38 -21.43
N ASP A 33 -7.34 10.06 -22.06
CA ASP A 33 -7.65 9.90 -23.49
C ASP A 33 -6.55 10.46 -24.43
N SER A 34 -5.64 11.27 -23.89
CA SER A 34 -4.56 11.93 -24.66
C SER A 34 -3.19 11.28 -24.49
N ILE A 35 -3.05 10.26 -23.65
CA ILE A 35 -1.76 9.62 -23.35
C ILE A 35 -1.70 8.19 -23.87
N SER A 36 -0.48 7.75 -24.22
CA SER A 36 -0.24 6.35 -24.56
C SER A 36 0.00 5.54 -23.28
N LEU A 37 -0.70 4.42 -23.13
CA LEU A 37 -0.50 3.46 -22.02
C LEU A 37 0.48 2.33 -22.39
N ALA A 38 1.26 2.48 -23.46
CA ALA A 38 2.19 1.43 -23.94
C ALA A 38 3.26 1.08 -22.88
N ALA A 39 3.71 2.06 -22.10
CA ALA A 39 4.69 1.87 -21.03
C ALA A 39 4.11 1.12 -19.81
N SER A 40 2.78 1.06 -19.64
CA SER A 40 2.13 0.31 -18.57
C SER A 40 2.24 -1.21 -18.67
N ARG A 41 2.75 -1.73 -19.80
CA ARG A 41 2.95 -3.17 -20.04
C ARG A 41 4.09 -3.77 -19.22
N GLY A 42 4.87 -2.95 -18.52
CA GLY A 42 5.91 -3.44 -17.61
C GLY A 42 5.32 -4.41 -16.58
N LEU A 43 5.82 -5.64 -16.56
CA LEU A 43 5.49 -6.57 -15.50
C LEU A 43 6.12 -6.07 -14.22
N TYR A 44 5.31 -5.93 -13.17
CA TYR A 44 5.79 -5.59 -11.85
C TYR A 44 6.00 -6.90 -11.08
N ASP A 45 7.23 -7.11 -10.60
CA ASP A 45 7.57 -8.16 -9.65
C ASP A 45 8.10 -7.52 -8.36
N ALA A 46 7.52 -7.90 -7.24
CA ALA A 46 8.02 -7.49 -5.93
C ALA A 46 9.35 -8.16 -5.65
N HIS A 47 10.32 -7.39 -5.11
CA HIS A 47 11.59 -7.91 -4.63
C HIS A 47 11.54 -8.19 -3.14
N ILE A 48 12.19 -9.27 -2.74
CA ILE A 48 12.30 -9.68 -1.34
C ILE A 48 13.22 -8.70 -0.60
N MET A 49 12.76 -8.24 0.55
CA MET A 49 13.45 -7.26 1.41
C MET A 49 13.78 -7.89 2.77
N PRO A 50 14.78 -7.35 3.50
CA PRO A 50 15.00 -7.71 4.90
C PRO A 50 13.72 -7.50 5.72
N LYS A 51 13.46 -8.42 6.67
CA LYS A 51 12.25 -8.49 7.50
C LYS A 51 10.99 -8.97 6.78
N ASP A 52 11.05 -9.31 5.51
CA ASP A 52 9.95 -10.00 4.87
C ASP A 52 9.76 -11.40 5.43
N GLN A 53 8.50 -11.82 5.46
CA GLN A 53 8.14 -13.19 5.80
C GLN A 53 7.74 -13.92 4.53
N LEU A 54 8.43 -15.01 4.24
CA LEU A 54 8.19 -15.86 3.08
C LEU A 54 7.54 -17.16 3.50
N THR A 55 6.52 -17.60 2.79
CA THR A 55 6.02 -18.97 2.84
C THR A 55 6.62 -19.74 1.68
N ILE A 56 7.40 -20.78 1.99
CA ILE A 56 8.07 -21.60 0.99
C ILE A 56 7.54 -23.03 1.10
N THR A 57 7.11 -23.58 -0.03
CA THR A 57 6.61 -24.96 -0.11
C THR A 57 7.38 -25.70 -1.20
N VAL A 58 7.88 -26.87 -0.85
CA VAL A 58 8.53 -27.80 -1.77
C VAL A 58 7.63 -29.02 -1.95
N LEU A 59 7.31 -29.34 -3.18
CA LEU A 59 6.55 -30.52 -3.56
C LEU A 59 7.41 -31.40 -4.49
N THR A 60 7.37 -32.70 -4.27
CA THR A 60 8.00 -33.71 -5.12
C THR A 60 7.00 -34.81 -5.45
N THR A 61 7.32 -35.67 -6.41
CA THR A 61 6.48 -36.81 -6.78
C THR A 61 6.23 -37.74 -5.59
N LYS A 62 7.24 -37.88 -4.72
CA LYS A 62 7.14 -38.62 -3.47
C LYS A 62 7.14 -37.64 -2.30
N PRO A 63 6.05 -37.53 -1.55
CA PRO A 63 5.94 -36.57 -0.43
C PRO A 63 7.04 -36.71 0.63
N GLU A 64 7.55 -37.93 0.84
CA GLU A 64 8.63 -38.22 1.79
C GLU A 64 9.92 -37.51 1.40
N ALA A 65 10.17 -37.31 0.10
CA ALA A 65 11.38 -36.66 -0.39
C ALA A 65 11.33 -35.14 -0.15
N SER A 66 10.15 -34.54 -0.16
CA SER A 66 9.99 -33.09 0.07
C SER A 66 9.81 -32.73 1.56
N ALA A 67 9.38 -33.67 2.39
CA ALA A 67 9.07 -33.43 3.80
C ALA A 67 10.20 -32.73 4.58
N PRO A 68 11.49 -33.09 4.41
CA PRO A 68 12.60 -32.46 5.12
C PRO A 68 12.84 -30.99 4.76
N PHE A 69 12.33 -30.52 3.60
CA PHE A 69 12.50 -29.15 3.12
C PHE A 69 11.35 -28.21 3.55
N ASN A 70 10.26 -28.78 4.08
CA ASN A 70 9.10 -28.04 4.51
C ASN A 70 9.09 -27.83 6.03
N LEU A 71 9.15 -26.57 6.47
CA LEU A 71 8.96 -26.24 7.89
C LEU A 71 7.48 -26.43 8.26
N SER A 72 7.18 -27.54 8.93
CA SER A 72 5.85 -27.76 9.49
C SER A 72 5.92 -27.64 11.01
N VAL A 73 5.10 -26.77 11.61
CA VAL A 73 4.85 -26.79 13.04
C VAL A 73 3.84 -27.89 13.32
N ARG A 74 4.30 -28.99 13.94
CA ARG A 74 3.39 -29.96 14.54
C ARG A 74 2.79 -29.27 15.76
N ASN A 75 1.47 -29.08 15.76
CA ASN A 75 0.78 -28.53 16.93
C ASN A 75 1.12 -29.40 18.16
N ALA A 76 1.44 -28.70 19.25
CA ALA A 76 1.83 -29.34 20.51
C ALA A 76 0.79 -30.37 20.97
N ILE A 77 1.31 -31.42 21.62
CA ILE A 77 0.55 -32.44 22.30
C ILE A 77 -0.45 -31.74 23.24
N SER A 78 -1.74 -31.97 23.01
CA SER A 78 -2.79 -31.61 23.95
C SER A 78 -2.49 -32.28 25.30
N THR A 79 -2.78 -31.58 26.40
CA THR A 79 -2.58 -32.09 27.77
C THR A 79 -3.22 -33.44 28.05
N ASP A 80 -4.09 -33.91 27.18
CA ASP A 80 -4.77 -35.20 27.26
C ASP A 80 -4.11 -36.34 26.45
N GLY A 81 -2.89 -36.11 25.94
CA GLY A 81 -2.14 -37.14 25.22
C GLY A 81 -2.66 -37.51 23.84
N GLN A 82 -3.71 -36.88 23.34
CA GLN A 82 -4.20 -37.07 21.98
C GLN A 82 -3.42 -36.17 21.00
N LEU A 83 -2.79 -36.82 20.02
CA LEU A 83 -2.24 -36.15 18.86
C LEU A 83 -3.40 -35.51 18.07
N SER A 84 -3.60 -34.23 18.24
CA SER A 84 -4.51 -33.49 17.37
C SER A 84 -3.87 -33.47 15.98
N MET A 85 -4.39 -34.29 15.06
CA MET A 85 -4.01 -34.26 13.64
C MET A 85 -4.66 -33.04 12.94
N SER A 86 -4.50 -31.88 13.55
CA SER A 86 -4.76 -30.63 12.87
C SER A 86 -3.60 -30.37 11.92
N GLY A 87 -3.86 -30.32 10.64
CA GLY A 87 -2.85 -30.20 9.57
C GLY A 87 -1.81 -29.15 9.92
N GLY A 88 -0.52 -29.54 9.90
CA GLY A 88 0.58 -28.69 10.28
C GLY A 88 0.53 -27.38 9.49
N SER A 89 0.51 -26.25 10.20
CA SER A 89 0.66 -24.95 9.60
C SER A 89 2.08 -24.81 9.06
N LEU A 90 2.23 -24.41 7.82
CA LEU A 90 3.54 -24.06 7.26
C LEU A 90 4.10 -22.85 8.02
N GLN A 91 5.31 -22.99 8.53
CA GLN A 91 6.02 -21.89 9.19
C GLN A 91 6.61 -20.97 8.12
N GLY A 92 6.45 -19.64 8.31
CA GLY A 92 7.08 -18.66 7.46
C GLY A 92 8.57 -18.52 7.75
N TYR A 93 9.36 -18.22 6.72
CA TYR A 93 10.77 -17.89 6.82
C TYR A 93 10.91 -16.37 6.95
N LEU A 94 11.55 -15.90 8.02
CA LEU A 94 11.87 -14.49 8.17
C LEU A 94 13.20 -14.20 7.49
N VAL A 95 13.22 -13.22 6.59
CA VAL A 95 14.44 -12.68 5.99
C VAL A 95 15.17 -11.86 7.04
N ASP A 96 16.42 -12.20 7.34
CA ASP A 96 17.24 -11.50 8.34
C ASP A 96 17.73 -10.13 7.84
N ASN A 97 18.52 -9.42 8.67
CA ASN A 97 19.05 -8.10 8.32
C ASN A 97 20.05 -8.14 7.15
N ASP A 98 20.70 -9.28 6.96
CA ASP A 98 21.71 -9.50 5.91
C ASP A 98 21.04 -10.06 4.63
N GLY A 99 19.72 -10.13 4.59
CA GLY A 99 18.95 -10.60 3.43
C GLY A 99 18.92 -12.12 3.27
N ASN A 100 19.22 -12.89 4.32
CA ASN A 100 19.26 -14.33 4.26
C ASN A 100 18.02 -14.96 4.91
N ILE A 101 17.69 -16.18 4.47
CA ILE A 101 16.79 -17.10 5.17
C ILE A 101 17.57 -18.35 5.60
N ASN A 102 17.17 -18.97 6.70
CA ASN A 102 17.72 -20.25 7.10
C ASN A 102 16.81 -21.38 6.57
N PHE A 103 17.25 -22.01 5.47
CA PHE A 103 16.47 -23.03 4.78
C PHE A 103 16.90 -24.44 5.23
N PRO A 104 15.95 -25.35 5.54
CA PRO A 104 16.26 -26.69 6.04
C PRO A 104 17.22 -27.43 5.12
N ILE A 105 18.16 -28.18 5.70
CA ILE A 105 19.19 -28.99 5.04
C ILE A 105 20.24 -28.14 4.29
N VAL A 106 19.82 -27.11 3.58
CA VAL A 106 20.71 -26.28 2.75
C VAL A 106 21.44 -25.21 3.58
N GLY A 107 20.84 -24.75 4.69
CA GLY A 107 21.39 -23.69 5.53
C GLY A 107 21.03 -22.31 5.09
N SER A 108 21.93 -21.34 5.27
CA SER A 108 21.70 -19.93 4.94
C SER A 108 21.67 -19.69 3.43
N LEU A 109 20.61 -19.04 2.95
CA LEU A 109 20.42 -18.64 1.54
C LEU A 109 20.18 -17.14 1.46
N HIS A 110 20.97 -16.44 0.65
CA HIS A 110 20.76 -15.01 0.38
C HIS A 110 19.65 -14.86 -0.64
N VAL A 111 18.55 -14.18 -0.21
CA VAL A 111 17.34 -14.00 -1.00
C VAL A 111 16.95 -12.54 -1.21
N GLN A 112 17.61 -11.60 -0.54
CA GLN A 112 17.35 -10.16 -0.69
C GLN A 112 17.55 -9.73 -2.15
N GLY A 113 16.63 -8.90 -2.63
CA GLY A 113 16.66 -8.36 -3.99
C GLY A 113 16.20 -9.32 -5.08
N LEU A 114 15.97 -10.60 -4.75
CA LEU A 114 15.39 -11.54 -5.69
C LEU A 114 13.88 -11.32 -5.83
N THR A 115 13.37 -11.55 -7.02
CA THR A 115 11.94 -11.77 -7.23
C THR A 115 11.54 -13.14 -6.66
N LYS A 116 10.25 -13.39 -6.50
CA LYS A 116 9.77 -14.71 -6.07
C LYS A 116 10.23 -15.84 -7.00
N ASN A 117 10.24 -15.60 -8.32
CA ASN A 117 10.63 -16.60 -9.31
C ASN A 117 12.11 -16.92 -9.22
N GLU A 118 12.96 -15.90 -9.13
CA GLU A 118 14.41 -16.09 -8.91
C GLU A 118 14.70 -16.80 -7.59
N CYS A 119 13.95 -16.50 -6.52
CA CYS A 119 14.07 -17.21 -5.24
C CYS A 119 13.64 -18.68 -5.36
N GLN A 120 12.56 -18.98 -6.11
CA GLN A 120 12.13 -20.36 -6.40
C GLN A 120 13.24 -21.14 -7.13
N ASP A 121 13.83 -20.54 -8.16
CA ASP A 121 14.89 -21.15 -8.96
C ASP A 121 16.16 -21.36 -8.14
N LEU A 122 16.53 -20.41 -7.29
CA LEU A 122 17.64 -20.53 -6.35
C LEU A 122 17.42 -21.73 -5.42
N ILE A 123 16.27 -21.78 -4.74
CA ILE A 123 15.95 -22.88 -3.81
C ILE A 123 15.95 -24.21 -4.55
N LYS A 124 15.28 -24.25 -5.71
CA LYS A 124 15.25 -25.48 -6.54
C LYS A 124 16.65 -25.97 -6.87
N SER A 125 17.55 -25.09 -7.31
CA SER A 125 18.93 -25.44 -7.62
C SER A 125 19.70 -25.99 -6.41
N LYS A 126 19.42 -25.44 -5.21
CA LYS A 126 20.10 -25.82 -3.98
C LYS A 126 19.60 -27.12 -3.38
N ILE A 127 18.34 -27.50 -3.58
CA ILE A 127 17.78 -28.77 -3.08
C ILE A 127 18.02 -29.96 -4.02
N MET A 128 18.19 -29.69 -5.33
CA MET A 128 18.43 -30.77 -6.33
C MET A 128 19.49 -31.80 -5.94
N PRO A 129 20.65 -31.41 -5.35
CA PRO A 129 21.68 -32.40 -4.96
C PRO A 129 21.23 -33.39 -3.86
N TYR A 130 20.20 -33.07 -3.11
CA TYR A 130 19.66 -33.90 -2.01
C TYR A 130 18.48 -34.76 -2.45
N LEU A 131 18.04 -34.64 -3.71
CA LEU A 131 16.94 -35.38 -4.28
C LEU A 131 17.46 -36.49 -5.24
N ASN A 132 16.64 -37.51 -5.44
CA ASN A 132 16.94 -38.52 -6.45
C ASN A 132 16.90 -37.93 -7.87
N VAL A 133 17.71 -38.50 -8.78
CA VAL A 133 17.87 -38.00 -10.17
C VAL A 133 16.54 -37.86 -10.94
N ASN A 134 15.53 -38.66 -10.58
CA ASN A 134 14.23 -38.64 -11.24
C ASN A 134 13.21 -37.73 -10.58
N GLU A 135 13.57 -37.03 -9.48
CA GLU A 135 12.68 -36.09 -8.79
C GLU A 135 12.77 -34.69 -9.44
N ASN A 136 11.63 -34.13 -9.79
CA ASN A 136 11.55 -32.76 -10.27
C ASN A 136 10.75 -31.92 -9.26
N PRO A 137 11.43 -31.23 -8.32
CA PRO A 137 10.76 -30.49 -7.27
C PRO A 137 10.04 -29.27 -7.84
N ILE A 138 8.83 -29.02 -7.33
CA ILE A 138 8.09 -27.78 -7.51
C ILE A 138 8.31 -26.95 -6.24
N VAL A 139 8.97 -25.80 -6.39
CA VAL A 139 9.17 -24.85 -5.30
C VAL A 139 8.22 -23.69 -5.49
N THR A 140 7.43 -23.37 -4.48
CA THR A 140 6.55 -22.21 -4.47
C THR A 140 6.98 -21.27 -3.36
N VAL A 141 7.23 -20.01 -3.71
CA VAL A 141 7.55 -18.93 -2.77
C VAL A 141 6.42 -17.90 -2.79
N ARG A 142 5.95 -17.50 -1.62
CA ARG A 142 4.96 -16.41 -1.45
C ARG A 142 5.43 -15.44 -0.38
N MET A 143 5.21 -14.16 -0.61
CA MET A 143 5.45 -13.11 0.39
C MET A 143 4.22 -13.00 1.30
N SER A 144 4.35 -13.45 2.55
CA SER A 144 3.23 -13.49 3.51
C SER A 144 3.06 -12.19 4.28
N SER A 145 4.08 -11.34 4.32
CA SER A 145 4.08 -10.06 5.04
C SER A 145 3.75 -8.86 4.17
N TYR A 146 3.49 -9.07 2.87
CA TYR A 146 3.26 -7.96 1.94
C TYR A 146 2.06 -7.13 2.37
N ARG A 147 2.32 -5.87 2.72
CA ARG A 147 1.32 -4.90 3.15
C ARG A 147 1.72 -3.50 2.75
N VAL A 148 0.73 -2.63 2.58
CA VAL A 148 0.89 -1.19 2.37
C VAL A 148 0.10 -0.43 3.42
N THR A 149 0.51 0.79 3.74
CA THR A 149 -0.15 1.63 4.73
C THR A 149 -0.76 2.84 4.04
N VAL A 150 -2.04 3.08 4.26
CA VAL A 150 -2.74 4.27 3.74
C VAL A 150 -3.23 5.11 4.91
N ILE A 151 -2.82 6.38 4.94
CA ILE A 151 -3.15 7.33 6.01
C ILE A 151 -3.53 8.72 5.46
N GLY A 152 -4.12 9.55 6.29
CA GLY A 152 -4.52 10.93 5.96
C GLY A 152 -5.98 11.06 5.57
N GLU A 153 -6.29 11.93 4.59
CA GLU A 153 -7.65 12.24 4.14
C GLU A 153 -8.22 11.17 3.21
N VAL A 154 -8.44 9.97 3.76
CA VAL A 154 -9.10 8.83 3.12
C VAL A 154 -10.28 8.38 3.97
N GLY A 155 -11.18 7.60 3.40
CA GLY A 155 -12.38 7.13 4.09
C GLY A 155 -12.07 6.26 5.30
N ARG A 156 -11.02 5.42 5.25
CA ARG A 156 -10.61 4.51 6.30
C ARG A 156 -9.09 4.30 6.32
N PRO A 157 -8.33 5.13 7.05
CA PRO A 157 -6.90 4.92 7.23
C PRO A 157 -6.61 3.52 7.78
N SER A 158 -5.74 2.76 7.13
CA SER A 158 -5.48 1.36 7.50
C SER A 158 -4.17 0.82 6.94
N VAL A 159 -3.72 -0.29 7.51
CA VAL A 159 -2.70 -1.16 6.93
C VAL A 159 -3.42 -2.24 6.11
N ILE A 160 -3.10 -2.34 4.83
CA ILE A 160 -3.78 -3.18 3.85
C ILE A 160 -2.86 -4.35 3.48
N PRO A 161 -3.23 -5.60 3.78
CA PRO A 161 -2.48 -6.76 3.34
C PRO A 161 -2.67 -6.99 1.84
N VAL A 162 -1.58 -7.29 1.13
CA VAL A 162 -1.58 -7.57 -0.31
C VAL A 162 -1.48 -9.08 -0.52
N THR A 163 -2.58 -9.70 -0.89
CA THR A 163 -2.68 -11.17 -1.09
C THR A 163 -2.39 -11.61 -2.52
N THR A 164 -2.47 -10.69 -3.48
CA THR A 164 -2.35 -10.94 -4.92
C THR A 164 -0.94 -10.69 -5.46
N GLU A 165 0.04 -10.45 -4.57
CA GLU A 165 1.45 -10.16 -4.91
C GLU A 165 1.67 -8.86 -5.68
N LYS A 166 0.59 -8.17 -6.07
CA LYS A 166 0.61 -6.91 -6.80
C LYS A 166 -0.56 -6.05 -6.35
N MET A 167 -0.30 -4.78 -6.09
CA MET A 167 -1.32 -3.79 -5.75
C MET A 167 -0.96 -2.44 -6.38
N SER A 168 -1.89 -1.83 -7.09
CA SER A 168 -1.74 -0.46 -7.57
C SER A 168 -2.08 0.54 -6.46
N ILE A 169 -1.60 1.77 -6.60
CA ILE A 169 -1.95 2.86 -5.68
C ILE A 169 -3.46 3.11 -5.66
N ILE A 170 -4.13 2.93 -6.80
CA ILE A 170 -5.59 3.10 -6.91
C ILE A 170 -6.34 2.03 -6.13
N GLU A 171 -5.90 0.76 -6.22
CA GLU A 171 -6.49 -0.33 -5.43
C GLU A 171 -6.31 -0.12 -3.94
N ALA A 172 -5.13 0.35 -3.51
CA ALA A 172 -4.86 0.66 -2.10
C ALA A 172 -5.75 1.79 -1.60
N LEU A 173 -5.90 2.87 -2.38
CA LEU A 173 -6.79 3.98 -2.03
C LEU A 173 -8.26 3.55 -2.00
N ALA A 174 -8.71 2.74 -2.96
CA ALA A 174 -10.07 2.20 -3.00
C ALA A 174 -10.36 1.31 -1.76
N GLN A 175 -9.41 0.45 -1.34
CA GLN A 175 -9.56 -0.36 -0.13
C GLN A 175 -9.57 0.50 1.15
N ALA A 176 -8.87 1.63 1.14
CA ALA A 176 -8.92 2.62 2.21
C ALA A 176 -10.19 3.50 2.18
N GLY A 177 -11.17 3.19 1.32
CA GLY A 177 -12.44 3.92 1.21
C GLY A 177 -12.33 5.20 0.40
N ASP A 178 -11.36 5.27 -0.51
CA ASP A 178 -11.04 6.39 -1.39
C ASP A 178 -10.65 7.70 -0.66
N LEU A 179 -10.27 8.72 -1.43
CA LEU A 179 -9.95 10.03 -0.88
C LEU A 179 -11.23 10.76 -0.47
N GLY A 180 -11.22 11.29 0.75
CA GLY A 180 -12.24 12.25 1.17
C GLY A 180 -12.26 13.48 0.25
N ILE A 181 -13.36 14.26 0.32
CA ILE A 181 -13.52 15.49 -0.47
C ILE A 181 -12.42 16.53 -0.20
N TYR A 182 -11.82 16.45 0.97
CA TYR A 182 -10.74 17.32 1.40
C TYR A 182 -9.34 16.79 1.05
N GLY A 183 -9.22 15.58 0.53
CA GLY A 183 -7.94 15.00 0.13
C GLY A 183 -7.37 15.66 -1.13
N LYS A 184 -6.08 15.99 -1.09
CA LYS A 184 -5.34 16.56 -2.24
C LYS A 184 -4.98 15.46 -3.23
N ARG A 185 -5.78 15.28 -4.29
CA ARG A 185 -5.53 14.26 -5.34
C ARG A 185 -4.27 14.52 -6.15
N GLY A 186 -3.94 15.78 -6.37
CA GLY A 186 -2.75 16.17 -7.13
C GLY A 186 -1.43 16.09 -6.35
N ASN A 187 -1.44 15.64 -5.08
CA ASN A 187 -0.26 15.68 -4.23
C ASN A 187 -0.27 14.56 -3.18
N ILE A 188 -0.25 13.33 -3.64
CA ILE A 188 -0.16 12.15 -2.77
C ILE A 188 1.32 11.91 -2.44
N LEU A 189 1.66 11.78 -1.17
CA LEU A 189 3.00 11.42 -0.74
C LEU A 189 3.11 9.90 -0.65
N LEU A 190 4.01 9.34 -1.45
CA LEU A 190 4.45 7.96 -1.33
C LEU A 190 5.81 7.94 -0.62
N ILE A 191 5.94 7.16 0.43
CA ILE A 191 7.20 6.86 1.12
C ILE A 191 7.52 5.39 0.87
N ARG A 192 8.67 5.14 0.27
CA ARG A 192 9.17 3.81 -0.10
C ARG A 192 10.55 3.58 0.49
N GLU A 193 10.78 2.37 0.96
CA GLU A 193 12.10 1.92 1.42
C GLU A 193 12.81 1.20 0.27
N ASP A 194 14.08 1.52 0.03
CA ASP A 194 14.90 0.83 -0.96
C ASP A 194 15.58 -0.42 -0.37
N ALA A 195 16.29 -1.17 -1.21
CA ALA A 195 16.98 -2.40 -0.81
C ALA A 195 18.05 -2.19 0.29
N THR A 196 18.48 -0.96 0.54
CA THR A 196 19.45 -0.62 1.60
C THR A 196 18.78 -0.28 2.93
N GLY A 197 17.43 -0.18 2.97
CA GLY A 197 16.67 0.27 4.12
C GLY A 197 16.50 1.80 4.18
N GLN A 198 17.00 2.55 3.18
CA GLN A 198 16.82 3.99 3.12
C GLN A 198 15.43 4.35 2.60
N LYS A 199 14.76 5.30 3.27
CA LYS A 199 13.44 5.78 2.87
C LYS A 199 13.54 6.94 1.89
N HIS A 200 12.78 6.84 0.82
CA HIS A 200 12.62 7.87 -0.21
C HIS A 200 11.18 8.32 -0.26
N SER A 201 10.97 9.59 -0.56
CA SER A 201 9.63 10.16 -0.71
C SER A 201 9.42 10.68 -2.13
N THR A 202 8.24 10.37 -2.68
CA THR A 202 7.84 10.82 -4.03
C THR A 202 6.44 11.40 -3.96
N ARG A 203 6.19 12.47 -4.73
CA ARG A 203 4.87 13.08 -4.87
C ARG A 203 4.20 12.58 -6.14
N LEU A 204 2.99 12.07 -6.00
CA LEU A 204 2.20 11.49 -7.08
C LEU A 204 0.96 12.33 -7.32
N ASN A 205 0.58 12.46 -8.59
CA ASN A 205 -0.61 13.20 -9.00
C ASN A 205 -1.66 12.23 -9.57
N LEU A 206 -2.73 12.00 -8.81
CA LEU A 206 -3.82 11.13 -9.24
C LEU A 206 -4.68 11.74 -10.34
N ASN A 207 -4.59 13.07 -10.56
CA ASN A 207 -5.34 13.72 -11.63
C ASN A 207 -4.70 13.46 -13.00
N ASP A 208 -3.41 13.06 -13.02
CA ASP A 208 -2.66 12.78 -14.24
C ASP A 208 -2.73 11.29 -14.59
N GLY A 209 -3.31 10.96 -15.75
CA GLY A 209 -3.37 9.60 -16.27
C GLY A 209 -2.01 8.97 -16.54
N ASN A 210 -0.96 9.79 -16.75
CA ASN A 210 0.40 9.26 -16.95
C ASN A 210 0.96 8.57 -15.70
N LEU A 211 0.32 8.72 -14.55
CA LEU A 211 0.63 7.94 -13.35
C LEU A 211 0.63 6.43 -13.63
N ILE A 212 -0.25 5.95 -14.52
CA ILE A 212 -0.34 4.52 -14.89
C ILE A 212 0.97 4.01 -15.51
N ASN A 213 1.72 4.87 -16.19
CA ASN A 213 3.03 4.57 -16.78
C ASN A 213 4.20 4.75 -15.80
N SER A 214 3.93 5.26 -14.60
CA SER A 214 4.94 5.54 -13.58
C SER A 214 5.43 4.25 -12.91
N PRO A 215 6.73 4.14 -12.55
CA PRO A 215 7.25 3.05 -11.73
C PRO A 215 6.68 3.03 -10.31
N TYR A 216 5.98 4.09 -9.91
CA TYR A 216 5.31 4.22 -8.61
C TYR A 216 3.83 3.86 -8.66
N TYR A 217 3.29 3.46 -9.83
CA TYR A 217 1.89 3.05 -9.95
C TYR A 217 1.60 1.77 -9.15
N TYR A 218 2.52 0.80 -9.23
CA TYR A 218 2.48 -0.39 -8.39
C TYR A 218 3.27 -0.16 -7.10
N LEU A 219 2.64 -0.54 -6.01
CA LEU A 219 3.20 -0.38 -4.68
C LEU A 219 4.18 -1.51 -4.36
N GLN A 220 5.08 -1.25 -3.45
CA GLN A 220 6.03 -2.22 -2.90
C GLN A 220 5.71 -2.52 -1.45
N GLN A 221 6.31 -3.57 -0.93
CA GLN A 221 6.23 -3.96 0.48
C GLN A 221 6.56 -2.78 1.39
N ASN A 222 5.73 -2.57 2.42
CA ASN A 222 5.85 -1.50 3.41
C ASN A 222 5.71 -0.06 2.86
N ASP A 223 5.27 0.14 1.62
CA ASP A 223 4.96 1.48 1.12
C ASP A 223 3.95 2.19 2.03
N ILE A 224 4.17 3.49 2.25
CA ILE A 224 3.26 4.36 2.99
C ILE A 224 2.71 5.39 2.03
N ILE A 225 1.39 5.45 1.92
CA ILE A 225 0.65 6.44 1.14
C ILE A 225 0.03 7.43 2.13
N TYR A 226 0.40 8.68 2.02
CA TYR A 226 -0.18 9.74 2.81
C TYR A 226 -0.95 10.74 1.93
N VAL A 227 -2.23 10.88 2.23
CA VAL A 227 -3.13 11.83 1.57
C VAL A 227 -3.22 13.10 2.42
N GLU A 228 -2.62 14.18 1.92
CA GLU A 228 -2.67 15.46 2.61
C GLU A 228 -4.07 16.08 2.58
N PRO A 229 -4.53 16.72 3.67
CA PRO A 229 -5.73 17.54 3.65
C PRO A 229 -5.53 18.80 2.81
N ASN A 230 -6.58 19.29 2.21
CA ASN A 230 -6.57 20.58 1.52
C ASN A 230 -6.61 21.76 2.51
N LYS A 231 -6.44 22.98 1.98
CA LYS A 231 -6.45 24.21 2.79
C LYS A 231 -7.77 24.42 3.55
N VAL A 232 -8.90 24.02 2.96
CA VAL A 232 -10.23 24.18 3.59
C VAL A 232 -10.32 23.34 4.86
N LYS A 233 -9.88 22.09 4.83
CA LYS A 233 -9.85 21.24 6.02
C LYS A 233 -8.91 21.80 7.09
N ALA A 234 -7.72 22.26 6.70
CA ALA A 234 -6.75 22.87 7.60
C ALA A 234 -7.31 24.14 8.26
N GLN A 235 -7.98 24.99 7.49
CA GLN A 235 -8.64 26.20 8.02
C GLN A 235 -9.78 25.86 8.96
N ASN A 236 -10.64 24.89 8.60
CA ASN A 236 -11.75 24.47 9.44
C ASN A 236 -11.28 23.90 10.79
N SER A 237 -10.11 23.25 10.83
CA SER A 237 -9.54 22.75 12.08
C SER A 237 -8.99 23.88 12.97
N ALA A 238 -8.62 25.01 12.38
CA ALA A 238 -8.17 26.20 13.10
C ALA A 238 -9.32 27.08 13.62
N ILE A 239 -10.54 26.94 13.05
CA ILE A 239 -11.74 27.64 13.51
C ILE A 239 -12.27 26.90 14.74
N GLY A 240 -11.80 27.29 15.92
CA GLY A 240 -12.29 26.76 17.19
C GLY A 240 -13.73 27.21 17.48
N SER A 241 -14.36 26.56 18.46
CA SER A 241 -15.71 26.88 18.95
C SER A 241 -15.91 28.36 19.36
N SER A 242 -14.84 29.04 19.75
CA SER A 242 -14.82 30.47 20.06
C SER A 242 -15.21 31.38 18.88
N THR A 243 -14.79 31.01 17.65
CA THR A 243 -15.12 31.81 16.44
C THR A 243 -16.60 31.70 16.10
N THR A 244 -17.20 30.52 16.29
CA THR A 244 -18.65 30.32 16.12
C THR A 244 -19.46 31.13 17.13
N LEU A 245 -18.97 31.21 18.37
CA LEU A 245 -19.58 32.06 19.40
C LEU A 245 -19.56 33.54 19.03
N TRP A 246 -18.47 34.06 18.47
CA TRP A 246 -18.38 35.44 18.01
C TRP A 246 -19.38 35.76 16.89
N PHE A 247 -19.55 34.88 15.90
CA PHE A 247 -20.57 35.06 14.85
C PHE A 247 -21.98 35.03 15.42
N SER A 248 -22.25 34.20 16.42
CA SER A 248 -23.56 34.16 17.09
C SER A 248 -23.85 35.47 17.85
N VAL A 249 -22.85 36.02 18.56
CA VAL A 249 -22.98 37.29 19.29
C VAL A 249 -23.20 38.44 18.34
N VAL A 250 -22.47 38.53 17.22
CA VAL A 250 -22.64 39.53 16.18
C VAL A 250 -24.04 39.43 15.56
N GLY A 251 -24.54 38.21 15.29
CA GLY A 251 -25.90 37.99 14.77
C GLY A 251 -26.98 38.49 15.72
N ILE A 252 -26.83 38.31 17.03
CA ILE A 252 -27.78 38.81 18.04
C ILE A 252 -27.77 40.36 18.09
N ILE A 253 -26.57 40.96 18.04
CA ILE A 253 -26.44 42.43 18.07
C ILE A 253 -27.06 43.10 16.82
N THR A 254 -26.99 42.44 15.66
CA THR A 254 -27.56 42.98 14.40
C THR A 254 -29.06 42.73 14.27
N SER A 255 -29.67 41.91 15.12
CA SER A 255 -31.09 41.60 15.16
C SER A 255 -31.91 42.48 16.14
N LEU A 256 -31.23 43.27 16.96
CA LEU A 256 -31.80 44.27 17.85
C LEU A 256 -31.79 45.66 17.20
#